data_a82306a66567aa426d1d033a862ee3eb
#
_entry.id   a82306a66567aa426d1d033a862ee3eb
#
_cell.length_a   1.000
_cell.length_b   1.000
_cell.length_c   1.000
_cell.angle_alpha   90.00
_cell.angle_beta   90.00
_cell.angle_gamma   90.00
#
_symmetry.space_group_name_H-M   'P 1'
#
loop_
_entity.id
_entity.type
_entity.pdbx_description
1 polymer ?
#
loop_
_entity_poly.entity_id
_entity_poly.type
_entity_poly.pdbx_seq_one_letter_code
_entity_poly.pdbx_strand_id
1 'polypeptide(L)'
;GEGNVAYHLAKGFSLISEIQQINILSRHRRNKDLFLSISDKVNCHDLEEFDLETPVTFIVVSDDAIPEIAEYFRNYHYFILHTSGSTGTAIFKDLGFRNFGSFYPLQTFSLKKEVNWKEIPIFVNSNNDSNDQSIKELALQLSDITQVVSDDQRLNIHIGAVIVNNFVNHLFSLSESWL
;
A
#
# COMPACT_ATOMS: atom_id res chain seq x y z
N GLY A 1 4.45 7.24 3.13
CA GLY A 1 3.50 7.47 4.24
C GLY A 1 3.86 6.69 5.51
N GLU A 2 3.30 7.08 6.64
CA GLU A 2 3.56 6.48 7.95
C GLU A 2 2.26 6.08 8.68
N GLY A 3 1.25 5.71 7.91
CA GLY A 3 -0.03 5.21 8.40
C GLY A 3 -0.05 3.72 8.70
N ASN A 4 -1.22 3.20 9.11
CA ASN A 4 -1.41 1.80 9.49
C ASN A 4 -1.02 0.82 8.36
N VAL A 5 -1.44 1.09 7.12
CA VAL A 5 -1.12 0.24 5.96
C VAL A 5 0.40 0.20 5.74
N ALA A 6 1.08 1.36 5.78
CA ALA A 6 2.53 1.45 5.62
C ALA A 6 3.27 0.66 6.71
N TYR A 7 2.82 0.76 7.96
CA TYR A 7 3.40 0.01 9.08
C TYR A 7 3.33 -1.49 8.86
N HIS A 8 2.14 -2.01 8.55
CA HIS A 8 1.95 -3.44 8.36
C HIS A 8 2.67 -3.97 7.11
N LEU A 9 2.70 -3.19 6.01
CA LEU A 9 3.50 -3.54 4.83
C LEU A 9 5.00 -3.59 5.16
N ALA A 10 5.53 -2.58 5.85
CA ALA A 10 6.94 -2.57 6.26
C ALA A 10 7.26 -3.79 7.15
N LYS A 11 6.37 -4.12 8.10
CA LYS A 11 6.51 -5.30 8.96
C LYS A 11 6.45 -6.60 8.15
N GLY A 12 5.49 -6.74 7.23
CA GLY A 12 5.40 -7.91 6.36
C GLY A 12 6.63 -8.07 5.46
N PHE A 13 7.03 -7.03 4.77
CA PHE A 13 8.19 -7.04 3.88
C PHE A 13 9.52 -7.25 4.62
N SER A 14 9.65 -6.81 5.88
CA SER A 14 10.87 -7.01 6.67
C SER A 14 11.17 -8.50 6.95
N LEU A 15 10.15 -9.35 6.91
CA LEU A 15 10.27 -10.80 7.11
C LEU A 15 10.74 -11.54 5.84
N ILE A 16 10.73 -10.89 4.69
CA ILE A 16 11.19 -11.46 3.43
C ILE A 16 12.71 -11.36 3.36
N SER A 17 13.39 -12.48 3.17
CA SER A 17 14.86 -12.56 3.19
C SER A 17 15.53 -11.74 2.08
N GLU A 18 14.91 -11.72 0.90
CA GLU A 18 15.40 -11.05 -0.30
C GLU A 18 15.30 -9.52 -0.20
N ILE A 19 14.46 -9.00 0.67
CA ILE A 19 14.34 -7.55 0.92
C ILE A 19 15.42 -7.15 1.93
N GLN A 20 16.39 -6.38 1.46
CA GLN A 20 17.54 -5.95 2.27
C GLN A 20 17.26 -4.63 3.00
N GLN A 21 16.46 -3.75 2.40
CA GLN A 21 16.21 -2.41 2.93
C GLN A 21 14.78 -1.95 2.64
N ILE A 22 14.18 -1.28 3.61
CA ILE A 22 12.86 -0.66 3.51
C ILE A 22 13.01 0.79 3.95
N ASN A 23 12.73 1.73 3.05
CA ASN A 23 12.82 3.14 3.33
C ASN A 23 11.43 3.74 3.50
N ILE A 24 11.15 4.28 4.65
CA ILE A 24 9.90 4.97 4.96
C ILE A 24 10.11 6.47 4.77
N LEU A 25 9.36 7.03 3.83
CA LEU A 25 9.37 8.45 3.53
C LEU A 25 8.13 9.12 4.12
N SER A 26 8.33 10.18 4.89
CA SER A 26 7.22 10.96 5.44
C SER A 26 7.58 12.43 5.57
N ARG A 27 6.55 13.30 5.56
CA ARG A 27 6.73 14.76 5.75
C ARG A 27 6.92 15.18 7.21
N HIS A 28 6.51 14.34 8.16
CA HIS A 28 6.39 14.76 9.56
C HIS A 28 7.09 13.84 10.55
N ARG A 29 7.55 12.68 10.16
CA ARG A 29 8.26 11.68 10.99
C ARG A 29 7.60 11.39 12.35
N ARG A 30 6.28 11.50 12.45
CA ARG A 30 5.55 11.35 13.73
C ARG A 30 5.67 9.95 14.33
N ASN A 31 5.77 8.93 13.47
CA ASN A 31 5.86 7.53 13.86
C ASN A 31 7.25 6.92 13.64
N LYS A 32 8.30 7.76 13.55
CA LYS A 32 9.67 7.30 13.23
C LYS A 32 10.12 6.15 14.12
N ASP A 33 10.03 6.32 15.44
CA ASP A 33 10.51 5.31 16.38
C ASP A 33 9.73 4.00 16.28
N LEU A 34 8.42 4.08 16.00
CA LEU A 34 7.58 2.92 15.75
C LEU A 34 8.04 2.14 14.51
N PHE A 35 8.36 2.83 13.41
CA PHE A 35 8.86 2.16 12.21
C PHE A 35 10.26 1.59 12.40
N LEU A 36 11.18 2.31 13.03
CA LEU A 36 12.52 1.81 13.32
C LEU A 36 12.52 0.59 14.25
N SER A 37 11.50 0.43 15.09
CA SER A 37 11.36 -0.74 15.95
C SER A 37 10.93 -2.02 15.23
N ILE A 38 10.54 -1.94 13.94
CA ILE A 38 10.09 -3.11 13.16
C ILE A 38 11.24 -4.07 12.88
N SER A 39 12.36 -3.55 12.36
CA SER A 39 13.51 -4.35 11.94
C SER A 39 14.69 -3.44 11.59
N ASP A 40 15.91 -3.96 11.68
CA ASP A 40 17.14 -3.28 11.23
C ASP A 40 17.15 -2.96 9.73
N LYS A 41 16.28 -3.60 8.94
CA LYS A 41 16.08 -3.28 7.52
C LYS A 41 15.34 -1.97 7.29
N VAL A 42 14.65 -1.42 8.30
CA VAL A 42 13.77 -0.24 8.15
C VAL A 42 14.52 1.03 8.48
N ASN A 43 14.48 1.98 7.55
CA ASN A 43 15.03 3.33 7.69
C ASN A 43 13.93 4.37 7.48
N CYS A 44 14.04 5.53 8.14
CA CYS A 44 13.07 6.61 8.02
C CYS A 44 13.78 7.89 7.55
N HIS A 45 13.23 8.50 6.49
CA HIS A 45 13.77 9.68 5.84
C HIS A 45 12.70 10.77 5.65
N ASP A 46 13.14 12.01 5.47
CA ASP A 46 12.25 13.06 4.99
C ASP A 46 11.98 12.89 3.50
N LEU A 47 10.76 13.16 3.09
CA LEU A 47 10.36 13.04 1.69
C LEU A 47 11.19 14.00 0.80
N GLU A 48 11.51 15.19 1.30
CA GLU A 48 12.20 16.24 0.55
C GLU A 48 13.71 16.03 0.43
N GLU A 49 14.30 15.25 1.35
CA GLU A 49 15.75 14.99 1.41
C GLU A 49 16.16 13.66 0.78
N PHE A 50 15.19 12.93 0.21
CA PHE A 50 15.38 11.55 -0.20
C PHE A 50 15.72 11.45 -1.70
N ASP A 51 16.97 11.15 -1.98
CA ASP A 51 17.49 10.84 -3.32
C ASP A 51 17.98 9.37 -3.33
N LEU A 52 17.05 8.42 -3.38
CA LEU A 52 17.39 7.01 -3.42
C LEU A 52 16.83 6.32 -4.66
N GLU A 53 17.72 5.61 -5.31
CA GLU A 53 17.35 4.63 -6.31
C GLU A 53 16.75 3.40 -5.61
N THR A 54 15.43 3.22 -5.70
CA THR A 54 14.74 2.05 -5.18
C THR A 54 14.05 1.31 -6.32
N PRO A 55 14.12 -0.03 -6.41
CA PRO A 55 13.50 -0.76 -7.50
C PRO A 55 11.97 -0.67 -7.49
N VAL A 56 11.36 -0.50 -6.32
CA VAL A 56 9.91 -0.39 -6.15
C VAL A 56 9.58 0.69 -5.12
N THR A 57 8.62 1.55 -5.45
CA THR A 57 8.11 2.59 -4.55
C THR A 57 6.61 2.39 -4.32
N PHE A 58 6.21 2.31 -3.06
CA PHE A 58 4.81 2.26 -2.66
C PHE A 58 4.33 3.62 -2.17
N ILE A 59 3.30 4.17 -2.80
CA ILE A 59 2.57 5.34 -2.31
C ILE A 59 1.47 4.85 -1.36
N VAL A 60 1.71 5.00 -0.06
CA VAL A 60 0.81 4.54 1.00
C VAL A 60 0.32 5.74 1.80
N VAL A 61 -0.62 6.46 1.21
CA VAL A 61 -1.24 7.68 1.75
C VAL A 61 -2.76 7.63 1.53
N SER A 62 -3.50 8.65 1.97
CA SER A 62 -4.91 8.79 1.61
C SER A 62 -5.08 8.98 0.10
N ASP A 63 -6.19 8.52 -0.46
CA ASP A 63 -6.45 8.52 -1.89
C ASP A 63 -6.27 9.91 -2.51
N ASP A 64 -6.78 10.96 -1.85
CA ASP A 64 -6.66 12.35 -2.30
C ASP A 64 -5.21 12.87 -2.36
N ALA A 65 -4.30 12.27 -1.59
CA ALA A 65 -2.89 12.68 -1.56
C ALA A 65 -2.02 11.92 -2.57
N ILE A 66 -2.53 10.87 -3.23
CA ILE A 66 -1.76 10.07 -4.19
C ILE A 66 -1.22 10.93 -5.34
N PRO A 67 -2.01 11.83 -5.98
CA PRO A 67 -1.52 12.66 -7.09
C PRO A 67 -0.34 13.55 -6.67
N GLU A 68 -0.48 14.24 -5.55
CA GLU A 68 0.55 15.14 -5.02
C GLU A 68 1.84 14.40 -4.71
N ILE A 69 1.73 13.25 -4.04
CA ILE A 69 2.91 12.44 -3.67
C ILE A 69 3.55 11.81 -4.91
N ALA A 70 2.76 11.37 -5.89
CA ALA A 70 3.28 10.83 -7.14
C ALA A 70 4.14 11.84 -7.91
N GLU A 71 3.77 13.13 -7.89
CA GLU A 71 4.54 14.19 -8.55
C GLU A 71 5.97 14.31 -8.02
N TYR A 72 6.25 14.05 -6.74
CA TYR A 72 7.60 14.00 -6.20
C TYR A 72 8.49 12.95 -6.88
N PHE A 73 7.88 11.86 -7.34
CA PHE A 73 8.58 10.73 -7.96
C PHE A 73 8.58 10.77 -9.48
N ARG A 74 8.07 11.84 -10.11
CA ARG A 74 7.91 11.95 -11.57
C ARG A 74 9.18 11.71 -12.38
N ASN A 75 10.32 12.12 -11.85
CA ASN A 75 11.63 11.98 -12.49
C ASN A 75 12.32 10.64 -12.17
N TYR A 76 11.70 9.81 -11.33
CA TYR A 76 12.24 8.52 -10.97
C TYR A 76 11.74 7.45 -11.96
N HIS A 77 12.64 6.57 -12.39
CA HIS A 77 12.34 5.59 -13.43
C HIS A 77 11.96 4.20 -12.88
N TYR A 78 11.54 4.15 -11.61
CA TYR A 78 11.26 2.92 -10.89
C TYR A 78 9.80 2.50 -11.00
N PHE A 79 9.53 1.30 -10.48
CA PHE A 79 8.19 0.80 -10.40
C PHE A 79 7.43 1.52 -9.27
N ILE A 80 6.39 2.26 -9.63
CA ILE A 80 5.56 2.97 -8.66
C ILE A 80 4.21 2.30 -8.48
N LEU A 81 3.82 2.09 -7.23
CA LEU A 81 2.59 1.42 -6.85
C LEU A 81 1.82 2.27 -5.84
N HIS A 82 0.50 2.27 -5.88
CA HIS A 82 -0.32 2.75 -4.79
C HIS A 82 -1.07 1.59 -4.11
N THR A 83 -1.58 1.84 -2.89
CA THR A 83 -2.33 0.84 -2.11
C THR A 83 -3.82 1.15 -2.00
N SER A 84 -4.33 2.08 -2.79
CA SER A 84 -5.75 2.46 -2.80
C SER A 84 -6.62 1.39 -3.45
N GLY A 85 -7.79 1.13 -2.86
CA GLY A 85 -8.83 0.31 -3.46
C GLY A 85 -9.67 1.04 -4.50
N SER A 86 -9.77 2.39 -4.40
CA SER A 86 -10.66 3.23 -5.23
C SER A 86 -9.95 4.00 -6.32
N THR A 87 -8.67 4.37 -6.15
CA THR A 87 -7.92 5.17 -7.13
C THR A 87 -7.46 4.32 -8.31
N GLY A 88 -7.73 4.77 -9.53
CA GLY A 88 -7.25 4.11 -10.75
C GLY A 88 -5.77 4.34 -11.00
N THR A 89 -5.10 3.37 -11.63
CA THR A 89 -3.66 3.46 -11.97
C THR A 89 -3.36 4.44 -13.10
N ALA A 90 -4.37 4.89 -13.85
CA ALA A 90 -4.24 5.88 -14.93
C ALA A 90 -3.55 7.17 -14.49
N ILE A 91 -3.67 7.56 -13.20
CA ILE A 91 -2.99 8.72 -12.64
C ILE A 91 -1.48 8.71 -12.85
N PHE A 92 -0.85 7.54 -12.77
CA PHE A 92 0.59 7.41 -13.02
C PHE A 92 0.94 7.57 -14.49
N LYS A 93 0.07 7.09 -15.39
CA LYS A 93 0.22 7.28 -16.84
C LYS A 93 0.20 8.76 -17.20
N ASP A 94 -0.74 9.50 -16.62
CA ASP A 94 -0.92 10.93 -16.89
C ASP A 94 0.29 11.75 -16.38
N LEU A 95 0.96 11.27 -15.32
CA LEU A 95 2.21 11.84 -14.82
C LEU A 95 3.47 11.36 -15.56
N GLY A 96 3.33 10.47 -16.56
CA GLY A 96 4.41 10.02 -17.43
C GLY A 96 5.26 8.86 -16.87
N PHE A 97 4.80 8.15 -15.86
CA PHE A 97 5.48 6.96 -15.36
C PHE A 97 5.47 5.84 -16.40
N ARG A 98 6.57 5.10 -16.49
CA ARG A 98 6.73 3.97 -17.43
C ARG A 98 6.29 2.65 -16.83
N ASN A 99 6.58 2.44 -15.53
CA ASN A 99 6.25 1.22 -14.79
C ASN A 99 5.42 1.62 -13.57
N PHE A 100 4.16 1.23 -13.58
CA PHE A 100 3.24 1.62 -12.51
C PHE A 100 2.13 0.61 -12.32
N GLY A 101 1.49 0.66 -11.15
CA GLY A 101 0.38 -0.22 -10.84
C GLY A 101 -0.24 0.03 -9.47
N SER A 102 -0.97 -0.96 -9.01
CA SER A 102 -1.51 -1.00 -7.66
C SER A 102 -1.18 -2.30 -6.94
N PHE A 103 -1.11 -2.20 -5.61
CA PHE A 103 -0.93 -3.31 -4.69
C PHE A 103 -1.91 -3.12 -3.54
N TYR A 104 -3.07 -3.73 -3.64
CA TYR A 104 -4.18 -3.48 -2.73
C TYR A 104 -4.45 -4.66 -1.79
N PRO A 105 -3.97 -4.63 -0.55
CA PRO A 105 -4.35 -5.61 0.45
C PRO A 105 -5.76 -5.31 0.97
N LEU A 106 -6.67 -6.28 0.85
CA LEU A 106 -8.06 -6.16 1.29
C LEU A 106 -8.17 -6.41 2.79
N GLN A 107 -7.82 -5.40 3.59
CA GLN A 107 -7.86 -5.49 5.04
C GLN A 107 -8.02 -4.10 5.67
N THR A 108 -8.73 -4.05 6.81
CA THR A 108 -8.72 -2.89 7.70
C THR A 108 -7.55 -3.00 8.68
N PHE A 109 -6.52 -2.19 8.46
CA PHE A 109 -5.32 -2.19 9.28
C PHE A 109 -5.45 -1.31 10.51
N SER A 110 -4.95 -1.80 11.64
CA SER A 110 -4.86 -1.07 12.90
C SER A 110 -3.54 -1.39 13.58
N LEU A 111 -2.82 -0.39 14.10
CA LEU A 111 -1.57 -0.61 14.85
C LEU A 111 -1.74 -1.48 16.09
N LYS A 112 -2.97 -1.59 16.60
CA LYS A 112 -3.29 -2.37 17.81
C LYS A 112 -3.50 -3.86 17.56
N LYS A 113 -3.59 -4.29 16.29
CA LYS A 113 -3.88 -5.67 15.93
C LYS A 113 -2.80 -6.23 15.02
N GLU A 114 -2.29 -7.40 15.38
CA GLU A 114 -1.46 -8.19 14.49
C GLU A 114 -2.29 -8.68 13.31
N VAL A 115 -1.65 -8.83 12.16
CA VAL A 115 -2.29 -9.33 10.94
C VAL A 115 -1.61 -10.63 10.51
N ASN A 116 -2.40 -11.59 10.05
CA ASN A 116 -1.90 -12.77 9.35
C ASN A 116 -1.89 -12.49 7.85
N TRP A 117 -0.75 -12.11 7.31
CA TRP A 117 -0.61 -11.78 5.91
C TRP A 117 -1.03 -12.92 4.98
N LYS A 118 -0.83 -14.18 5.37
CA LYS A 118 -1.19 -15.35 4.56
C LYS A 118 -2.68 -15.44 4.22
N GLU A 119 -3.52 -14.85 5.07
CA GLU A 119 -4.98 -14.85 4.91
C GLU A 119 -5.54 -13.56 4.29
N ILE A 120 -4.71 -12.52 4.09
CA ILE A 120 -5.16 -11.24 3.54
C ILE A 120 -5.15 -11.31 2.02
N PRO A 121 -6.30 -11.18 1.33
CA PRO A 121 -6.31 -11.07 -0.12
C PRO A 121 -5.53 -9.85 -0.59
N ILE A 122 -4.64 -10.04 -1.57
CA ILE A 122 -3.91 -8.94 -2.21
C ILE A 122 -4.31 -8.91 -3.69
N PHE A 123 -4.86 -7.79 -4.11
CA PHE A 123 -5.21 -7.52 -5.49
C PHE A 123 -4.18 -6.59 -6.13
N VAL A 124 -3.67 -7.01 -7.27
CA VAL A 124 -2.60 -6.28 -7.96
C VAL A 124 -3.00 -6.01 -9.41
N ASN A 125 -2.50 -4.93 -9.97
CA ASN A 125 -2.50 -4.69 -11.41
C ASN A 125 -1.40 -3.70 -11.79
N SER A 126 -1.06 -3.69 -13.07
CA SER A 126 -0.10 -2.74 -13.61
C SER A 126 -0.43 -2.36 -15.04
N ASN A 127 0.49 -1.64 -15.66
CA ASN A 127 0.34 -1.16 -17.02
C ASN A 127 0.75 -2.19 -18.09
N ASN A 128 1.23 -3.38 -17.71
CA ASN A 128 1.55 -4.47 -18.65
C ASN A 128 1.71 -5.81 -17.92
N ASP A 129 1.60 -6.92 -18.67
CA ASP A 129 1.58 -8.28 -18.16
C ASP A 129 2.90 -8.68 -17.43
N SER A 130 4.06 -8.18 -17.88
CA SER A 130 5.34 -8.47 -17.22
C SER A 130 5.41 -7.85 -15.83
N ASN A 131 4.91 -6.62 -15.71
CA ASN A 131 4.82 -5.93 -14.43
C ASN A 131 3.79 -6.59 -13.51
N ASP A 132 2.63 -7.03 -14.06
CA ASP A 132 1.62 -7.77 -13.31
C ASP A 132 2.21 -9.03 -12.68
N GLN A 133 3.00 -9.78 -13.45
CA GLN A 133 3.66 -10.98 -12.93
C GLN A 133 4.65 -10.64 -11.81
N SER A 134 5.47 -9.61 -11.99
CA SER A 134 6.47 -9.19 -10.99
C SER A 134 5.80 -8.73 -9.68
N ILE A 135 4.71 -7.95 -9.76
CA ILE A 135 3.98 -7.51 -8.56
C ILE A 135 3.29 -8.69 -7.88
N LYS A 136 2.72 -9.60 -8.69
CA LYS A 136 2.08 -10.80 -8.16
C LYS A 136 3.06 -11.70 -7.41
N GLU A 137 4.26 -11.89 -7.94
CA GLU A 137 5.33 -12.63 -7.27
C GLU A 137 5.71 -11.98 -5.93
N LEU A 138 5.84 -10.65 -5.89
CA LEU A 138 6.08 -9.91 -4.65
C LEU A 138 4.93 -10.09 -3.66
N ALA A 139 3.67 -10.04 -4.11
CA ALA A 139 2.49 -10.23 -3.27
C ALA A 139 2.40 -11.65 -2.70
N LEU A 140 2.78 -12.67 -3.48
CA LEU A 140 2.82 -14.08 -3.04
C LEU A 140 3.85 -14.35 -1.94
N GLN A 141 4.88 -13.49 -1.79
CA GLN A 141 5.77 -13.58 -0.62
C GLN A 141 5.02 -13.27 0.69
N LEU A 142 4.01 -12.40 0.64
CA LEU A 142 3.22 -12.03 1.80
C LEU A 142 1.97 -12.92 1.97
N SER A 143 1.18 -13.11 0.90
CA SER A 143 -0.15 -13.70 0.97
C SER A 143 -0.32 -14.89 0.02
N ASP A 144 -1.04 -15.90 0.49
CA ASP A 144 -1.42 -17.05 -0.33
C ASP A 144 -2.63 -16.74 -1.25
N ILE A 145 -3.29 -15.59 -1.03
CA ILE A 145 -4.49 -15.17 -1.76
C ILE A 145 -4.15 -13.92 -2.60
N THR A 146 -3.57 -14.13 -3.77
CA THR A 146 -3.15 -13.03 -4.65
C THR A 146 -3.76 -13.18 -6.04
N GLN A 147 -4.35 -12.09 -6.55
CA GLN A 147 -4.97 -12.05 -7.87
C GLN A 147 -4.61 -10.78 -8.63
N VAL A 148 -4.42 -10.93 -9.95
CA VAL A 148 -4.37 -9.80 -10.88
C VAL A 148 -5.80 -9.43 -11.25
N VAL A 149 -6.16 -8.15 -11.06
CA VAL A 149 -7.51 -7.63 -11.32
C VAL A 149 -7.41 -6.27 -11.99
N SER A 150 -8.40 -5.89 -12.81
CA SER A 150 -8.45 -4.52 -13.36
C SER A 150 -8.78 -3.48 -12.28
N ASP A 151 -8.57 -2.19 -12.61
CA ASP A 151 -8.97 -1.07 -11.76
C ASP A 151 -10.46 -1.12 -11.41
N ASP A 152 -11.33 -1.44 -12.37
CA ASP A 152 -12.78 -1.55 -12.16
C ASP A 152 -13.13 -2.74 -11.24
N GLN A 153 -12.48 -3.87 -11.42
CA GLN A 153 -12.68 -5.03 -10.53
C GLN A 153 -12.23 -4.73 -9.11
N ARG A 154 -11.06 -4.07 -8.95
CA ARG A 154 -10.55 -3.64 -7.64
C ARG A 154 -11.51 -2.68 -6.95
N LEU A 155 -12.03 -1.68 -7.69
CA LEU A 155 -13.02 -0.73 -7.17
C LEU A 155 -14.27 -1.46 -6.69
N ASN A 156 -14.82 -2.39 -7.48
CA ASN A 156 -16.02 -3.15 -7.10
C ASN A 156 -15.77 -4.00 -5.83
N ILE A 157 -14.61 -4.65 -5.73
CA ILE A 157 -14.20 -5.40 -4.54
C ILE A 157 -14.10 -4.47 -3.34
N HIS A 158 -13.48 -3.30 -3.50
CA HIS A 158 -13.35 -2.30 -2.44
C HIS A 158 -14.71 -1.80 -1.95
N ILE A 159 -15.62 -1.46 -2.86
CA ILE A 159 -16.98 -1.02 -2.52
C ILE A 159 -17.70 -2.13 -1.73
N GLY A 160 -17.64 -3.37 -2.19
CA GLY A 160 -18.21 -4.51 -1.47
C GLY A 160 -17.67 -4.65 -0.04
N ALA A 161 -16.36 -4.54 0.13
CA ALA A 161 -15.71 -4.60 1.44
C ALA A 161 -16.11 -3.42 2.35
N VAL A 162 -16.21 -2.22 1.82
CA VAL A 162 -16.67 -1.03 2.56
C VAL A 162 -18.11 -1.24 3.07
N ILE A 163 -18.99 -1.77 2.23
CA ILE A 163 -20.38 -2.05 2.63
C ILE A 163 -20.40 -3.07 3.76
N VAL A 164 -19.73 -4.20 3.61
CA VAL A 164 -19.77 -5.29 4.60
C VAL A 164 -19.09 -4.90 5.91
N ASN A 165 -18.00 -4.15 5.87
CA ASN A 165 -17.24 -3.82 7.07
C ASN A 165 -17.66 -2.49 7.70
N ASN A 166 -17.64 -1.39 6.94
CA ASN A 166 -17.83 -0.07 7.52
C ASN A 166 -19.31 0.22 7.84
N PHE A 167 -20.23 -0.16 6.96
CA PHE A 167 -21.66 0.05 7.21
C PHE A 167 -22.15 -0.83 8.35
N VAL A 168 -21.74 -2.09 8.43
CA VAL A 168 -22.11 -2.98 9.54
C VAL A 168 -21.57 -2.42 10.86
N ASN A 169 -20.29 -2.02 10.93
CA ASN A 169 -19.74 -1.42 12.14
C ASN A 169 -20.44 -0.12 12.53
N HIS A 170 -20.84 0.71 11.55
CA HIS A 170 -21.59 1.92 11.81
C HIS A 170 -22.98 1.62 12.38
N LEU A 171 -23.70 0.62 11.86
CA LEU A 171 -24.98 0.19 12.39
C LEU A 171 -24.86 -0.32 13.83
N PHE A 172 -23.81 -1.09 14.18
CA PHE A 172 -23.54 -1.48 15.55
C PHE A 172 -23.31 -0.29 16.45
N SER A 173 -22.48 0.68 16.04
CA SER A 173 -22.21 1.90 16.81
C SER A 173 -23.46 2.74 17.04
N LEU A 174 -24.33 2.87 16.04
CA LEU A 174 -25.63 3.52 16.18
C LEU A 174 -26.52 2.79 17.20
N SER A 175 -26.57 1.45 17.12
CA SER A 175 -27.35 0.65 18.07
C SER A 175 -26.86 0.84 19.51
N GLU A 176 -25.57 0.83 19.74
CA GLU A 176 -24.97 1.07 21.07
C GLU A 176 -25.31 2.46 21.63
N SER A 177 -25.48 3.46 20.78
CA SER A 177 -25.84 4.82 21.20
C SER A 177 -27.30 4.95 21.69
N TRP A 178 -28.15 3.94 21.43
CA TRP A 178 -29.55 3.89 21.84
C TRP A 178 -29.79 3.03 23.08
N LEU A 179 -28.80 2.30 23.54
CA LEU A 179 -28.84 1.45 24.74
C LEU A 179 -28.24 2.15 25.94
#